data_c12015fcdb63d380fb3f8700d81e3183
#
_entry.id   c12015fcdb63d380fb3f8700d81e3183
#
_cell.length_a   1.000
_cell.length_b   1.000
_cell.length_c   1.000
_cell.angle_alpha   90.00
_cell.angle_beta   90.00
_cell.angle_gamma   90.00
#
_symmetry.space_group_name_H-M   'P 1'
#
loop_
_entity.id
_entity.type
_entity.pdbx_description
1 polymer ?
#
loop_
_entity_poly.entity_id
_entity_poly.type
_entity_poly.pdbx_seq_one_letter_code
_entity_poly.pdbx_strand_id
1 'polypeptide(L)'
;MSRTILITGCSSGIGAAMARALKARGHRVYATARRPESLAELAAGGISTLQLDVNDDASIAAAFEAVGAEAGQLDMLINNAGFSQVGAVLDLTRDDLRAQYETNVIAPVAVTRAALPLLRRAVARSGVADVVNVGSIVGLFTTPFAGAYCSSKAAIHALSDALRMELAPFGIRLIMVQPGGVRSSFGDHAEEALRLPGNSIYKAMEAGIQARAQAGQQNATPADEFVAPVLDKLLSSSPPAVIRGGRGSVQLVMLKRLLPGKLFDRLMSGRFGLAEFKPDRSGAD
;
A
#
# COMPACT_ATOMS: atom_id res chain seq x y z
N MET A 1 -6.41 -26.02 4.06
CA MET A 1 -7.30 -25.64 5.16
C MET A 1 -7.83 -24.23 4.93
N SER A 2 -9.09 -23.95 5.28
CA SER A 2 -9.63 -22.58 5.25
C SER A 2 -8.94 -21.71 6.31
N ARG A 3 -8.59 -20.46 5.94
CA ARG A 3 -7.97 -19.46 6.82
C ARG A 3 -8.93 -18.30 7.03
N THR A 4 -8.90 -17.68 8.20
CA THR A 4 -9.58 -16.42 8.49
C THR A 4 -8.64 -15.26 8.16
N ILE A 5 -9.07 -14.36 7.25
CA ILE A 5 -8.23 -13.32 6.66
C ILE A 5 -8.95 -11.97 6.75
N LEU A 6 -8.29 -10.94 7.28
CA LEU A 6 -8.77 -9.56 7.23
C LEU A 6 -7.91 -8.73 6.28
N ILE A 7 -8.57 -7.92 5.45
CA ILE A 7 -7.89 -7.05 4.47
C ILE A 7 -8.37 -5.62 4.67
N THR A 8 -7.44 -4.68 4.83
CA THR A 8 -7.76 -3.25 4.90
C THR A 8 -7.80 -2.60 3.52
N GLY A 9 -8.71 -1.64 3.30
CA GLY A 9 -8.77 -0.87 2.05
C GLY A 9 -9.28 -1.68 0.85
N CYS A 10 -10.45 -2.31 0.98
CA CYS A 10 -11.05 -3.17 -0.05
C CYS A 10 -12.07 -2.46 -0.95
N SER A 11 -12.20 -1.13 -0.89
CA SER A 11 -13.14 -0.39 -1.75
C SER A 11 -12.83 -0.51 -3.24
N SER A 12 -11.58 -0.80 -3.61
CA SER A 12 -11.15 -0.97 -5.01
C SER A 12 -9.79 -1.67 -5.13
N GLY A 13 -9.30 -1.84 -6.36
CA GLY A 13 -7.93 -2.21 -6.67
C GLY A 13 -7.45 -3.53 -6.06
N ILE A 14 -6.23 -3.52 -5.52
CA ILE A 14 -5.55 -4.72 -4.99
C ILE A 14 -6.34 -5.35 -3.84
N GLY A 15 -6.86 -4.55 -2.91
CA GLY A 15 -7.63 -5.06 -1.75
C GLY A 15 -8.88 -5.79 -2.17
N ALA A 16 -9.69 -5.21 -3.06
CA ALA A 16 -10.91 -5.84 -3.57
C ALA A 16 -10.60 -7.12 -4.38
N ALA A 17 -9.57 -7.09 -5.23
CA ALA A 17 -9.14 -8.26 -6.00
C ALA A 17 -8.63 -9.39 -5.09
N MET A 18 -7.84 -9.08 -4.05
CA MET A 18 -7.41 -10.07 -3.05
C MET A 18 -8.60 -10.67 -2.31
N ALA A 19 -9.59 -9.86 -1.91
CA ALA A 19 -10.77 -10.34 -1.20
C ALA A 19 -11.55 -11.35 -2.04
N ARG A 20 -11.82 -11.03 -3.31
CA ARG A 20 -12.50 -11.97 -4.24
C ARG A 20 -11.70 -13.25 -4.46
N ALA A 21 -10.42 -13.13 -4.75
CA ALA A 21 -9.56 -14.27 -5.05
C ALA A 21 -9.37 -15.21 -3.85
N LEU A 22 -9.26 -14.67 -2.64
CA LEU A 22 -9.17 -15.46 -1.40
C LEU A 22 -10.49 -16.14 -1.06
N LYS A 23 -11.63 -15.46 -1.26
CA LYS A 23 -12.96 -16.07 -1.11
C LYS A 23 -13.14 -17.22 -2.09
N ALA A 24 -12.78 -17.04 -3.35
CA ALA A 24 -12.87 -18.09 -4.38
C ALA A 24 -11.99 -19.31 -4.06
N ARG A 25 -10.90 -19.13 -3.29
CA ARG A 25 -10.04 -20.20 -2.79
C ARG A 25 -10.56 -20.87 -1.50
N GLY A 26 -11.77 -20.53 -1.04
CA GLY A 26 -12.43 -21.15 0.11
C GLY A 26 -11.98 -20.59 1.47
N HIS A 27 -11.37 -19.41 1.51
CA HIS A 27 -11.02 -18.75 2.76
C HIS A 27 -12.19 -17.92 3.31
N ARG A 28 -12.21 -17.72 4.64
CA ARG A 28 -13.10 -16.77 5.31
C ARG A 28 -12.44 -15.38 5.23
N VAL A 29 -13.07 -14.45 4.52
CA VAL A 29 -12.50 -13.13 4.26
C VAL A 29 -13.36 -12.04 4.88
N TYR A 30 -12.71 -11.17 5.63
CA TYR A 30 -13.25 -9.89 6.10
C TYR A 30 -12.64 -8.77 5.26
N ALA A 31 -13.43 -8.22 4.34
CA ALA A 31 -13.04 -7.06 3.54
C ALA A 31 -13.45 -5.78 4.27
N THR A 32 -12.53 -4.82 4.39
CA THR A 32 -12.82 -3.60 5.15
C THR A 32 -12.58 -2.33 4.36
N ALA A 33 -13.37 -1.29 4.64
CA ALA A 33 -13.21 0.07 4.12
C ALA A 33 -13.79 1.08 5.10
N ARG A 34 -13.43 2.37 4.95
CA ARG A 34 -13.97 3.48 5.74
C ARG A 34 -15.47 3.66 5.52
N ARG A 35 -15.93 3.49 4.29
CA ARG A 35 -17.32 3.61 3.87
C ARG A 35 -17.87 2.22 3.53
N PRO A 36 -18.77 1.65 4.34
CA PRO A 36 -19.32 0.31 4.13
C PRO A 36 -20.01 0.14 2.78
N GLU A 37 -20.68 1.18 2.28
CA GLU A 37 -21.34 1.18 0.97
C GLU A 37 -20.40 0.88 -0.20
N SER A 38 -19.12 1.24 -0.08
CA SER A 38 -18.09 0.92 -1.09
C SER A 38 -17.74 -0.57 -1.17
N LEU A 39 -18.26 -1.38 -0.25
CA LEU A 39 -18.04 -2.83 -0.19
C LEU A 39 -19.27 -3.64 -0.68
N ALA A 40 -20.32 -2.99 -1.19
CA ALA A 40 -21.59 -3.63 -1.55
C ALA A 40 -21.40 -4.79 -2.55
N GLU A 41 -20.55 -4.65 -3.56
CA GLU A 41 -20.25 -5.71 -4.52
C GLU A 41 -19.56 -6.92 -3.88
N LEU A 42 -18.64 -6.69 -2.93
CA LEU A 42 -17.98 -7.76 -2.19
C LEU A 42 -18.95 -8.49 -1.27
N ALA A 43 -19.83 -7.74 -0.60
CA ALA A 43 -20.90 -8.31 0.24
C ALA A 43 -21.88 -9.16 -0.58
N ALA A 44 -22.32 -8.68 -1.75
CA ALA A 44 -23.13 -9.43 -2.68
C ALA A 44 -22.45 -10.73 -3.18
N GLY A 45 -21.12 -10.72 -3.26
CA GLY A 45 -20.29 -11.91 -3.54
C GLY A 45 -20.09 -12.84 -2.32
N GLY A 46 -20.78 -12.62 -1.20
CA GLY A 46 -20.73 -13.46 0.01
C GLY A 46 -19.43 -13.30 0.82
N ILE A 47 -18.76 -12.16 0.70
CA ILE A 47 -17.59 -11.79 1.52
C ILE A 47 -18.12 -11.00 2.73
N SER A 48 -17.64 -11.34 3.95
CA SER A 48 -17.95 -10.56 5.15
C SER A 48 -17.32 -9.17 5.03
N THR A 49 -18.11 -8.12 5.27
CA THR A 49 -17.65 -6.73 5.17
C THR A 49 -17.75 -6.02 6.50
N LEU A 50 -16.74 -5.22 6.86
CA LEU A 50 -16.71 -4.45 8.08
C LEU A 50 -16.28 -3.00 7.78
N GLN A 51 -16.85 -2.06 8.53
CA GLN A 51 -16.30 -0.71 8.56
C GLN A 51 -14.97 -0.72 9.29
N LEU A 52 -13.96 -0.11 8.70
CA LEU A 52 -12.67 0.12 9.35
C LEU A 52 -12.00 1.36 8.75
N ASP A 53 -11.87 2.41 9.56
CA ASP A 53 -10.95 3.49 9.31
C ASP A 53 -9.63 3.15 10.02
N VAL A 54 -8.57 2.97 9.24
CA VAL A 54 -7.26 2.60 9.76
C VAL A 54 -6.57 3.72 10.54
N ASN A 55 -7.10 4.95 10.48
CA ASN A 55 -6.62 6.13 11.20
C ASN A 55 -7.44 6.42 12.47
N ASP A 56 -8.37 5.54 12.85
CA ASP A 56 -9.22 5.69 14.04
C ASP A 56 -9.10 4.44 14.93
N ASP A 57 -8.51 4.60 16.10
CA ASP A 57 -8.29 3.51 17.06
C ASP A 57 -9.61 2.85 17.52
N ALA A 58 -10.71 3.61 17.66
CA ALA A 58 -12.00 3.06 18.02
C ALA A 58 -12.59 2.19 16.90
N SER A 59 -12.46 2.64 15.65
CA SER A 59 -12.86 1.87 14.46
C SER A 59 -12.03 0.58 14.32
N ILE A 60 -10.72 0.67 14.57
CA ILE A 60 -9.83 -0.50 14.58
C ILE A 60 -10.27 -1.50 15.64
N ALA A 61 -10.49 -1.04 16.88
CA ALA A 61 -10.90 -1.91 17.98
C ALA A 61 -12.23 -2.62 17.69
N ALA A 62 -13.25 -1.90 17.22
CA ALA A 62 -14.57 -2.46 16.89
C ALA A 62 -14.48 -3.53 15.78
N ALA A 63 -13.65 -3.32 14.74
CA ALA A 63 -13.47 -4.29 13.67
C ALA A 63 -12.84 -5.60 14.18
N PHE A 64 -11.81 -5.53 15.04
CA PHE A 64 -11.18 -6.72 15.59
C PHE A 64 -12.04 -7.40 16.67
N GLU A 65 -12.87 -6.68 17.41
CA GLU A 65 -13.87 -7.24 18.30
C GLU A 65 -14.90 -8.08 17.50
N ALA A 66 -15.44 -7.54 16.41
CA ALA A 66 -16.36 -8.25 15.53
C ALA A 66 -15.74 -9.53 14.95
N VAL A 67 -14.50 -9.48 14.46
CA VAL A 67 -13.78 -10.67 13.97
C VAL A 67 -13.54 -11.67 15.09
N GLY A 68 -13.21 -11.19 16.30
CA GLY A 68 -13.02 -12.02 17.47
C GLY A 68 -14.28 -12.75 17.92
N ALA A 69 -15.42 -12.06 17.92
CA ALA A 69 -16.72 -12.64 18.27
C ALA A 69 -17.19 -13.68 17.24
N GLU A 70 -16.96 -13.42 15.94
CA GLU A 70 -17.48 -14.27 14.87
C GLU A 70 -16.53 -15.43 14.50
N ALA A 71 -15.22 -15.20 14.47
CA ALA A 71 -14.22 -16.19 14.02
C ALA A 71 -13.31 -16.71 15.13
N GLY A 72 -13.20 -16.02 16.25
CA GLY A 72 -12.36 -16.39 17.39
C GLY A 72 -10.86 -16.20 17.18
N GLN A 73 -10.38 -16.13 15.93
CA GLN A 73 -8.97 -16.01 15.54
C GLN A 73 -8.80 -15.33 14.21
N LEU A 74 -7.56 -14.92 13.90
CA LEU A 74 -7.16 -14.38 12.60
C LEU A 74 -5.88 -15.08 12.12
N ASP A 75 -5.96 -15.77 10.99
CA ASP A 75 -4.80 -16.49 10.43
C ASP A 75 -3.91 -15.60 9.56
N MET A 76 -4.50 -14.51 8.98
CA MET A 76 -3.75 -13.56 8.15
C MET A 76 -4.36 -12.16 8.23
N LEU A 77 -3.52 -11.16 8.50
CA LEU A 77 -3.83 -9.74 8.34
C LEU A 77 -3.17 -9.21 7.07
N ILE A 78 -3.92 -8.51 6.21
CA ILE A 78 -3.37 -7.81 5.03
C ILE A 78 -3.59 -6.31 5.20
N ASN A 79 -2.54 -5.58 5.55
CA ASN A 79 -2.49 -4.12 5.58
C ASN A 79 -2.30 -3.61 4.15
N ASN A 80 -3.42 -3.32 3.47
CA ASN A 80 -3.43 -2.85 2.10
C ASN A 80 -3.91 -1.39 1.98
N ALA A 81 -4.65 -0.87 2.95
CA ALA A 81 -5.09 0.53 2.94
C ALA A 81 -3.92 1.50 2.77
N GLY A 82 -4.09 2.51 1.92
CA GLY A 82 -3.07 3.51 1.64
C GLY A 82 -3.49 4.44 0.51
N PHE A 83 -2.80 5.57 0.41
CA PHE A 83 -2.97 6.53 -0.68
C PHE A 83 -1.64 7.18 -1.07
N SER A 84 -1.64 8.00 -2.12
CA SER A 84 -0.47 8.74 -2.58
C SER A 84 -0.75 10.23 -2.59
N GLN A 85 -0.05 10.98 -1.75
CA GLN A 85 0.04 12.43 -1.83
C GLN A 85 1.02 12.80 -2.95
N VAL A 86 0.53 13.50 -3.97
CA VAL A 86 1.32 13.97 -5.13
C VAL A 86 1.47 15.48 -5.07
N GLY A 87 2.67 15.95 -5.41
CA GLY A 87 3.07 17.36 -5.42
C GLY A 87 4.58 17.49 -5.21
N ALA A 88 5.12 18.65 -5.54
CA ALA A 88 6.51 18.97 -5.16
C ALA A 88 6.63 18.99 -3.64
N VAL A 89 7.70 18.42 -3.09
CA VAL A 89 7.83 18.25 -1.64
C VAL A 89 7.71 19.57 -0.88
N LEU A 90 8.21 20.67 -1.46
CA LEU A 90 8.13 22.00 -0.85
C LEU A 90 6.75 22.65 -0.92
N ASP A 91 5.86 22.15 -1.75
CA ASP A 91 4.47 22.61 -1.85
C ASP A 91 3.54 21.87 -0.86
N LEU A 92 4.01 20.76 -0.28
CA LEU A 92 3.23 19.99 0.68
C LEU A 92 3.22 20.66 2.04
N THR A 93 2.05 20.72 2.64
CA THR A 93 1.89 21.18 4.03
C THR A 93 2.32 20.11 5.03
N ARG A 94 2.46 20.51 6.29
CA ARG A 94 2.69 19.54 7.39
C ARG A 94 1.54 18.53 7.49
N ASP A 95 0.31 18.96 7.23
CA ASP A 95 -0.86 18.10 7.35
C ASP A 95 -0.95 17.11 6.18
N ASP A 96 -0.55 17.51 4.97
CA ASP A 96 -0.39 16.58 3.84
C ASP A 96 0.62 15.47 4.17
N LEU A 97 1.77 15.84 4.76
CA LEU A 97 2.79 14.88 5.16
C LEU A 97 2.30 13.98 6.31
N ARG A 98 1.65 14.56 7.33
CA ARG A 98 1.07 13.79 8.45
C ARG A 98 0.05 12.78 7.96
N ALA A 99 -0.91 13.20 7.13
CA ALA A 99 -1.93 12.31 6.59
C ALA A 99 -1.32 11.15 5.78
N GLN A 100 -0.28 11.44 4.97
CA GLN A 100 0.43 10.41 4.22
C GLN A 100 1.09 9.38 5.13
N TYR A 101 1.77 9.83 6.20
CA TYR A 101 2.44 8.95 7.15
C TYR A 101 1.46 8.24 8.06
N GLU A 102 0.40 8.91 8.51
CA GLU A 102 -0.64 8.32 9.34
C GLU A 102 -1.20 7.07 8.68
N THR A 103 -1.66 7.19 7.43
CA THR A 103 -2.29 6.07 6.74
C THR A 103 -1.28 5.00 6.27
N ASN A 104 -0.12 5.41 5.73
CA ASN A 104 0.78 4.46 5.06
C ASN A 104 1.83 3.84 5.99
N VAL A 105 2.07 4.42 7.16
CA VAL A 105 3.18 4.05 8.06
C VAL A 105 2.66 3.70 9.45
N ILE A 106 1.91 4.61 10.09
CA ILE A 106 1.46 4.46 11.48
C ILE A 106 0.31 3.45 11.54
N ALA A 107 -0.69 3.59 10.69
CA ALA A 107 -1.87 2.74 10.67
C ALA A 107 -1.55 1.23 10.50
N PRO A 108 -0.66 0.77 9.59
CA PRO A 108 -0.30 -0.65 9.52
C PRO A 108 0.26 -1.21 10.84
N VAL A 109 0.98 -0.40 11.61
CA VAL A 109 1.50 -0.81 12.92
C VAL A 109 0.37 -0.87 13.96
N ALA A 110 -0.51 0.15 14.01
CA ALA A 110 -1.66 0.21 14.90
C ALA A 110 -2.63 -0.97 14.65
N VAL A 111 -2.98 -1.22 13.39
CA VAL A 111 -3.85 -2.34 12.97
C VAL A 111 -3.20 -3.69 13.32
N THR A 112 -1.89 -3.84 13.10
CA THR A 112 -1.17 -5.08 13.45
C THR A 112 -1.18 -5.31 14.96
N ARG A 113 -0.99 -4.25 15.77
CA ARG A 113 -1.06 -4.31 17.23
C ARG A 113 -2.43 -4.77 17.72
N ALA A 114 -3.50 -4.20 17.15
CA ALA A 114 -4.88 -4.60 17.48
C ALA A 114 -5.20 -6.04 17.07
N ALA A 115 -4.64 -6.51 15.95
CA ALA A 115 -4.80 -7.88 15.46
C ALA A 115 -4.04 -8.92 16.31
N LEU A 116 -3.01 -8.51 17.05
CA LEU A 116 -2.07 -9.43 17.72
C LEU A 116 -2.74 -10.50 18.59
N PRO A 117 -3.77 -10.21 19.43
CA PRO A 117 -4.44 -11.25 20.22
C PRO A 117 -5.06 -12.35 19.36
N LEU A 118 -5.68 -11.99 18.22
CA LEU A 118 -6.32 -12.94 17.31
C LEU A 118 -5.28 -13.75 16.50
N LEU A 119 -4.18 -13.12 16.07
CA LEU A 119 -3.06 -13.79 15.41
C LEU A 119 -2.41 -14.81 16.34
N ARG A 120 -2.20 -14.48 17.61
CA ARG A 120 -1.67 -15.44 18.62
C ARG A 120 -2.59 -16.63 18.85
N ARG A 121 -3.91 -16.46 18.80
CA ARG A 121 -4.87 -17.58 18.86
C ARG A 121 -4.73 -18.49 17.64
N ALA A 122 -4.53 -17.91 16.43
CA ALA A 122 -4.26 -18.71 15.24
C ALA A 122 -2.95 -19.50 15.36
N VAL A 123 -1.88 -18.88 15.87
CA VAL A 123 -0.61 -19.57 16.13
C VAL A 123 -0.79 -20.72 17.11
N ALA A 124 -1.52 -20.52 18.21
CA ALA A 124 -1.79 -21.57 19.19
C ALA A 124 -2.53 -22.78 18.56
N ARG A 125 -3.35 -22.55 17.53
CA ARG A 125 -4.11 -23.61 16.83
C ARG A 125 -3.33 -24.28 15.71
N SER A 126 -2.59 -23.52 14.90
CA SER A 126 -2.00 -23.99 13.64
C SER A 126 -0.48 -23.85 13.56
N GLY A 127 0.15 -23.32 14.60
CA GLY A 127 1.59 -23.08 14.65
C GLY A 127 2.05 -21.81 13.94
N VAL A 128 1.21 -21.15 13.15
CA VAL A 128 1.62 -19.98 12.34
C VAL A 128 0.46 -19.03 12.07
N ALA A 129 0.77 -17.72 12.03
CA ALA A 129 -0.09 -16.67 11.47
C ALA A 129 0.75 -15.74 10.58
N ASP A 130 0.09 -14.96 9.74
CA ASP A 130 0.75 -14.06 8.81
C ASP A 130 0.29 -12.61 8.97
N VAL A 131 1.23 -11.68 8.88
CA VAL A 131 0.97 -10.26 8.63
C VAL A 131 1.56 -9.91 7.27
N VAL A 132 0.75 -9.31 6.42
CA VAL A 132 1.15 -8.89 5.06
C VAL A 132 1.04 -7.38 4.98
N ASN A 133 2.14 -6.70 4.72
CA ASN A 133 2.14 -5.26 4.45
C ASN A 133 2.26 -5.00 2.95
N VAL A 134 1.31 -4.24 2.37
CA VAL A 134 1.37 -3.83 0.98
C VAL A 134 2.18 -2.53 0.87
N GLY A 135 3.45 -2.70 0.53
CA GLY A 135 4.39 -1.62 0.26
C GLY A 135 4.26 -1.06 -1.16
N SER A 136 5.39 -0.85 -1.81
CA SER A 136 5.52 -0.50 -3.23
C SER A 136 6.99 -0.60 -3.65
N ILE A 137 7.27 -0.80 -4.94
CA ILE A 137 8.66 -0.67 -5.45
C ILE A 137 9.24 0.73 -5.26
N VAL A 138 8.40 1.79 -5.19
CA VAL A 138 8.89 3.16 -4.96
C VAL A 138 9.32 3.41 -3.51
N GLY A 139 9.20 2.44 -2.60
CA GLY A 139 9.91 2.43 -1.34
C GLY A 139 11.41 2.07 -1.47
N LEU A 140 11.84 1.61 -2.66
CA LEU A 140 13.24 1.27 -2.96
C LEU A 140 13.96 2.34 -3.79
N PHE A 141 13.22 3.27 -4.36
CA PHE A 141 13.70 4.45 -5.09
C PHE A 141 12.64 5.55 -5.07
N THR A 142 13.04 6.77 -5.38
CA THR A 142 12.14 7.92 -5.41
C THR A 142 11.94 8.45 -6.82
N THR A 143 10.87 9.23 -7.00
CA THR A 143 10.58 9.98 -8.22
C THR A 143 10.22 11.42 -7.85
N PRO A 144 10.45 12.41 -8.72
CA PRO A 144 9.92 13.75 -8.51
C PRO A 144 8.43 13.73 -8.26
N PHE A 145 7.92 14.72 -7.54
CA PHE A 145 6.50 14.97 -7.28
C PHE A 145 5.73 13.88 -6.51
N ALA A 146 6.43 12.90 -5.94
CA ALA A 146 5.86 11.89 -5.07
C ALA A 146 6.74 11.59 -3.85
N GLY A 147 7.49 12.57 -3.38
CA GLY A 147 8.43 12.41 -2.27
C GLY A 147 7.77 11.92 -0.99
N ALA A 148 6.61 12.47 -0.62
CA ALA A 148 5.84 12.04 0.55
C ALA A 148 5.43 10.56 0.46
N TYR A 149 4.90 10.14 -0.69
CA TYR A 149 4.51 8.75 -0.92
C TYR A 149 5.71 7.80 -0.92
N CYS A 150 6.77 8.13 -1.66
CA CYS A 150 7.96 7.28 -1.74
C CYS A 150 8.63 7.10 -0.38
N SER A 151 8.75 8.20 0.41
CA SER A 151 9.32 8.15 1.75
C SER A 151 8.44 7.34 2.72
N SER A 152 7.12 7.46 2.66
CA SER A 152 6.21 6.64 3.46
C SER A 152 6.34 5.14 3.13
N LYS A 153 6.51 4.79 1.85
CA LYS A 153 6.73 3.39 1.45
C LYS A 153 8.12 2.87 1.83
N ALA A 154 9.15 3.72 1.85
CA ALA A 154 10.46 3.36 2.41
C ALA A 154 10.38 3.14 3.92
N ALA A 155 9.66 4.00 4.65
CA ALA A 155 9.46 3.89 6.08
C ALA A 155 8.74 2.58 6.47
N ILE A 156 7.63 2.24 5.80
CA ILE A 156 6.93 0.98 6.10
C ILE A 156 7.76 -0.25 5.72
N HIS A 157 8.65 -0.19 4.72
CA HIS A 157 9.59 -1.28 4.45
C HIS A 157 10.53 -1.51 5.63
N ALA A 158 11.15 -0.43 6.16
CA ALA A 158 12.05 -0.53 7.31
C ALA A 158 11.33 -1.04 8.58
N LEU A 159 10.12 -0.51 8.87
CA LEU A 159 9.31 -1.02 9.99
C LEU A 159 8.91 -2.48 9.80
N SER A 160 8.60 -2.90 8.58
CA SER A 160 8.28 -4.30 8.30
C SER A 160 9.48 -5.23 8.50
N ASP A 161 10.68 -4.79 8.17
CA ASP A 161 11.89 -5.57 8.44
C ASP A 161 12.13 -5.75 9.95
N ALA A 162 11.91 -4.71 10.76
CA ALA A 162 11.96 -4.79 12.22
C ALA A 162 10.88 -5.73 12.78
N LEU A 163 9.62 -5.51 12.41
CA LEU A 163 8.48 -6.35 12.83
C LEU A 163 8.64 -7.82 12.43
N ARG A 164 9.26 -8.11 11.29
CA ARG A 164 9.53 -9.47 10.84
C ARG A 164 10.45 -10.22 11.81
N MET A 165 11.47 -9.54 12.33
CA MET A 165 12.37 -10.10 13.34
C MET A 165 11.70 -10.21 14.71
N GLU A 166 10.96 -9.18 15.11
CA GLU A 166 10.29 -9.08 16.41
C GLU A 166 9.14 -10.09 16.56
N LEU A 167 8.38 -10.36 15.49
CA LEU A 167 7.22 -11.26 15.51
C LEU A 167 7.58 -12.73 15.28
N ALA A 168 8.74 -13.01 14.69
CA ALA A 168 9.18 -14.38 14.39
C ALA A 168 9.20 -15.33 15.62
N PRO A 169 9.68 -14.91 16.83
CA PRO A 169 9.65 -15.76 18.01
C PRO A 169 8.24 -16.16 18.47
N PHE A 170 7.22 -15.40 18.03
CA PHE A 170 5.82 -15.66 18.36
C PHE A 170 5.09 -16.49 17.30
N GLY A 171 5.79 -17.04 16.31
CA GLY A 171 5.20 -17.81 15.21
C GLY A 171 4.41 -16.97 14.21
N ILE A 172 4.58 -15.64 14.22
CA ILE A 172 3.92 -14.70 13.30
C ILE A 172 4.92 -14.28 12.23
N ARG A 173 4.64 -14.64 10.97
CA ARG A 173 5.48 -14.25 9.82
C ARG A 173 5.01 -12.91 9.29
N LEU A 174 5.96 -12.03 8.95
CA LEU A 174 5.65 -10.80 8.23
C LEU A 174 6.16 -10.87 6.80
N ILE A 175 5.27 -10.63 5.85
CA ILE A 175 5.53 -10.67 4.41
C ILE A 175 5.29 -9.27 3.82
N MET A 176 6.26 -8.75 3.08
CA MET A 176 6.15 -7.50 2.35
C MET A 176 5.77 -7.77 0.90
N VAL A 177 4.61 -7.26 0.46
CA VAL A 177 4.25 -7.21 -0.96
C VAL A 177 4.69 -5.87 -1.53
N GLN A 178 5.46 -5.87 -2.62
CA GLN A 178 5.97 -4.68 -3.29
C GLN A 178 5.42 -4.59 -4.73
N PRO A 179 4.20 -4.02 -4.91
CA PRO A 179 3.62 -3.81 -6.24
C PRO A 179 4.45 -2.82 -7.08
N GLY A 180 4.52 -3.08 -8.39
CA GLY A 180 4.81 -2.09 -9.41
C GLY A 180 3.53 -1.38 -9.87
N GLY A 181 3.39 -1.11 -11.18
CA GLY A 181 2.15 -0.58 -11.74
C GLY A 181 1.05 -1.64 -11.73
N VAL A 182 0.00 -1.41 -10.95
CA VAL A 182 -1.22 -2.24 -10.88
C VAL A 182 -2.44 -1.36 -11.08
N ARG A 183 -3.35 -1.75 -11.96
CA ARG A 183 -4.57 -0.99 -12.29
C ARG A 183 -5.51 -0.93 -11.09
N SER A 184 -5.88 0.28 -10.70
CA SER A 184 -6.79 0.55 -9.58
C SER A 184 -7.22 2.01 -9.60
N SER A 185 -8.20 2.41 -8.80
CA SER A 185 -8.56 3.83 -8.55
C SER A 185 -7.50 4.59 -7.74
N PHE A 186 -6.34 3.98 -7.46
CA PHE A 186 -5.27 4.62 -6.70
C PHE A 186 -4.69 5.86 -7.40
N GLY A 187 -4.62 5.84 -8.75
CA GLY A 187 -4.21 6.97 -9.55
C GLY A 187 -5.22 8.11 -9.51
N ASP A 188 -6.51 7.80 -9.55
CA ASP A 188 -7.59 8.79 -9.49
C ASP A 188 -7.57 9.49 -8.12
N HIS A 189 -7.45 8.74 -7.04
CA HIS A 189 -7.29 9.30 -5.70
C HIS A 189 -5.98 10.11 -5.53
N ALA A 190 -4.91 9.74 -6.23
CA ALA A 190 -3.66 10.51 -6.23
C ALA A 190 -3.80 11.83 -6.99
N GLU A 191 -4.64 11.87 -8.03
CA GLU A 191 -4.97 13.09 -8.76
C GLU A 191 -5.86 14.03 -7.93
N GLU A 192 -6.87 13.49 -7.23
CA GLU A 192 -7.70 14.24 -6.28
C GLU A 192 -6.88 14.84 -5.13
N ALA A 193 -5.85 14.12 -4.67
CA ALA A 193 -4.93 14.55 -3.61
C ALA A 193 -3.78 15.44 -4.12
N LEU A 194 -3.75 15.81 -5.40
CA LEU A 194 -2.66 16.57 -6.00
C LEU A 194 -2.56 17.97 -5.37
N ARG A 195 -1.34 18.35 -4.96
CA ARG A 195 -1.04 19.65 -4.38
C ARG A 195 -0.20 20.49 -5.34
N LEU A 196 -0.73 21.59 -5.82
CA LEU A 196 -0.02 22.57 -6.63
C LEU A 196 -0.57 23.98 -6.33
N PRO A 197 -0.01 24.69 -5.32
CA PRO A 197 -0.40 26.04 -4.99
C PRO A 197 -0.21 27.02 -6.16
N GLY A 198 -1.05 28.06 -6.23
CA GLY A 198 -0.99 29.04 -7.31
C GLY A 198 0.34 29.82 -7.37
N ASN A 199 1.00 29.99 -6.22
CA ASN A 199 2.32 30.63 -6.07
C ASN A 199 3.50 29.64 -6.04
N SER A 200 3.28 28.39 -6.41
CA SER A 200 4.35 27.39 -6.46
C SER A 200 5.40 27.74 -7.51
N ILE A 201 6.68 27.61 -7.15
CA ILE A 201 7.81 27.69 -8.09
C ILE A 201 7.76 26.56 -9.14
N TYR A 202 6.95 25.52 -8.91
CA TYR A 202 6.72 24.39 -9.82
C TYR A 202 5.43 24.56 -10.64
N LYS A 203 4.78 25.74 -10.65
CA LYS A 203 3.52 25.94 -11.37
C LYS A 203 3.60 25.57 -12.86
N ALA A 204 4.70 25.86 -13.50
CA ALA A 204 4.96 25.48 -14.91
C ALA A 204 5.14 23.96 -15.12
N MET A 205 5.23 23.16 -14.03
CA MET A 205 5.38 21.72 -14.08
C MET A 205 4.07 20.95 -13.87
N GLU A 206 2.93 21.62 -13.92
CA GLU A 206 1.61 21.02 -13.69
C GLU A 206 1.38 19.73 -14.48
N ALA A 207 1.70 19.72 -15.77
CA ALA A 207 1.57 18.54 -16.61
C ALA A 207 2.45 17.37 -16.14
N GLY A 208 3.68 17.67 -15.69
CA GLY A 208 4.60 16.65 -15.13
C GLY A 208 4.11 16.09 -13.78
N ILE A 209 3.51 16.94 -12.95
CA ILE A 209 2.92 16.55 -11.67
C ILE A 209 1.69 15.67 -11.90
N GLN A 210 0.81 16.03 -12.82
CA GLN A 210 -0.35 15.21 -13.23
C GLN A 210 0.10 13.87 -13.83
N ALA A 211 1.08 13.90 -14.73
CA ALA A 211 1.66 12.67 -15.28
C ALA A 211 2.22 11.75 -14.19
N ARG A 212 2.77 12.32 -13.10
CA ARG A 212 3.23 11.53 -11.96
C ARG A 212 2.08 10.88 -11.18
N ALA A 213 0.95 11.56 -11.00
CA ALA A 213 -0.22 10.98 -10.34
C ALA A 213 -0.68 9.71 -11.06
N GLN A 214 -0.73 9.74 -12.39
CA GLN A 214 -1.19 8.65 -13.24
C GLN A 214 -0.09 7.65 -13.65
N ALA A 215 1.18 7.88 -13.31
CA ALA A 215 2.31 7.07 -13.78
C ALA A 215 2.21 5.58 -13.41
N GLY A 216 1.58 5.25 -12.28
CA GLY A 216 1.33 3.89 -11.83
C GLY A 216 0.23 3.16 -12.59
N GLN A 217 -0.63 3.90 -13.33
CA GLN A 217 -1.77 3.37 -14.06
C GLN A 217 -1.48 3.16 -15.56
N GLN A 218 -0.45 3.80 -16.09
CA GLN A 218 -0.07 3.67 -17.50
C GLN A 218 0.39 2.25 -17.83
N ASN A 219 -0.37 1.55 -18.70
CA ASN A 219 -0.14 0.15 -19.05
C ASN A 219 0.03 -0.76 -17.82
N ALA A 220 -0.67 -0.46 -16.72
CA ALA A 220 -0.60 -1.21 -15.48
C ALA A 220 -1.15 -2.63 -15.63
N THR A 221 -0.59 -3.54 -14.86
CA THR A 221 -1.10 -4.93 -14.76
C THR A 221 -2.51 -4.91 -14.17
N PRO A 222 -3.51 -5.58 -14.74
CA PRO A 222 -4.82 -5.74 -14.14
C PRO A 222 -4.71 -6.30 -12.70
N ALA A 223 -5.56 -5.82 -11.77
CA ALA A 223 -5.45 -6.21 -10.36
C ALA A 223 -5.59 -7.72 -10.15
N ASP A 224 -6.49 -8.37 -10.87
CA ASP A 224 -6.72 -9.82 -10.75
C ASP A 224 -5.51 -10.63 -11.28
N GLU A 225 -4.87 -10.18 -12.37
CA GLU A 225 -3.63 -10.79 -12.89
C GLU A 225 -2.43 -10.59 -11.95
N PHE A 226 -2.38 -9.46 -11.24
CA PHE A 226 -1.37 -9.21 -10.22
C PHE A 226 -1.58 -10.10 -8.98
N VAL A 227 -2.83 -10.23 -8.54
CA VAL A 227 -3.18 -10.90 -7.28
C VAL A 227 -2.94 -12.40 -7.34
N ALA A 228 -3.26 -13.07 -8.43
CA ALA A 228 -3.17 -14.53 -8.54
C ALA A 228 -1.78 -15.08 -8.16
N PRO A 229 -0.65 -14.66 -8.80
CA PRO A 229 0.68 -15.16 -8.47
C PRO A 229 1.19 -14.66 -7.09
N VAL A 230 0.69 -13.52 -6.61
CA VAL A 230 1.01 -13.04 -5.26
C VAL A 230 0.40 -13.95 -4.20
N LEU A 231 -0.87 -14.33 -4.37
CA LEU A 231 -1.56 -15.23 -3.44
C LEU A 231 -0.97 -16.65 -3.47
N ASP A 232 -0.51 -17.16 -4.62
CA ASP A 232 0.15 -18.46 -4.69
C ASP A 232 1.41 -18.51 -3.81
N LYS A 233 2.17 -17.40 -3.78
CA LYS A 233 3.33 -17.26 -2.90
C LYS A 233 2.94 -17.05 -1.44
N LEU A 234 1.95 -16.19 -1.16
CA LEU A 234 1.49 -15.90 0.20
C LEU A 234 0.91 -17.14 0.89
N LEU A 235 0.19 -17.97 0.15
CA LEU A 235 -0.48 -19.17 0.68
C LEU A 235 0.42 -20.41 0.68
N SER A 236 1.65 -20.30 0.19
CA SER A 236 2.62 -21.41 0.25
C SER A 236 3.00 -21.74 1.69
N SER A 237 3.52 -22.97 1.91
CA SER A 237 3.99 -23.39 3.25
C SER A 237 5.15 -22.53 3.78
N SER A 238 5.97 -21.99 2.87
CA SER A 238 7.11 -21.11 3.19
C SER A 238 7.09 -19.87 2.28
N PRO A 239 6.24 -18.89 2.59
CA PRO A 239 6.17 -17.67 1.79
C PRO A 239 7.47 -16.87 1.90
N PRO A 240 7.96 -16.27 0.79
CA PRO A 240 9.15 -15.44 0.84
C PRO A 240 8.86 -14.15 1.62
N ALA A 241 9.87 -13.61 2.31
CA ALA A 241 9.72 -12.37 3.09
C ALA A 241 9.30 -11.16 2.22
N VAL A 242 9.66 -11.18 0.93
CA VAL A 242 9.29 -10.10 -0.02
C VAL A 242 8.73 -10.71 -1.29
N ILE A 243 7.54 -10.26 -1.70
CA ILE A 243 6.88 -10.64 -2.95
C ILE A 243 6.77 -9.42 -3.85
N ARG A 244 7.37 -9.47 -5.03
CA ARG A 244 7.25 -8.41 -6.05
C ARG A 244 6.39 -8.89 -7.20
N GLY A 245 5.62 -7.97 -7.79
CA GLY A 245 4.78 -8.23 -8.95
C GLY A 245 4.25 -6.94 -9.56
N GLY A 246 3.56 -7.08 -10.69
CA GLY A 246 3.06 -5.93 -11.45
C GLY A 246 4.13 -5.29 -12.34
N ARG A 247 3.69 -4.38 -13.21
CA ARG A 247 4.54 -3.78 -14.24
C ARG A 247 5.72 -3.02 -13.63
N GLY A 248 6.91 -3.26 -14.19
CA GLY A 248 8.13 -2.57 -13.79
C GLY A 248 8.70 -2.97 -12.44
N SER A 249 8.10 -3.95 -11.73
CA SER A 249 8.49 -4.31 -10.37
C SER A 249 9.91 -4.86 -10.25
N VAL A 250 10.44 -5.46 -11.30
CA VAL A 250 11.83 -5.96 -11.35
C VAL A 250 12.73 -4.97 -12.06
N GLN A 251 12.31 -4.51 -13.24
CA GLN A 251 13.14 -3.68 -14.13
C GLN A 251 13.56 -2.35 -13.46
N LEU A 252 12.63 -1.62 -12.83
CA LEU A 252 12.94 -0.34 -12.21
C LEU A 252 13.84 -0.49 -10.98
N VAL A 253 13.65 -1.56 -10.21
CA VAL A 253 14.49 -1.87 -9.05
C VAL A 253 15.91 -2.24 -9.49
N MET A 254 16.03 -3.06 -10.53
CA MET A 254 17.35 -3.39 -11.11
C MET A 254 18.04 -2.15 -11.68
N LEU A 255 17.29 -1.32 -12.42
CA LEU A 255 17.80 -0.08 -12.98
C LEU A 255 18.38 0.84 -11.88
N LYS A 256 17.64 1.01 -10.76
CA LYS A 256 18.12 1.77 -9.59
C LYS A 256 19.41 1.19 -9.00
N ARG A 257 19.56 -0.13 -8.99
CA ARG A 257 20.74 -0.81 -8.44
C ARG A 257 21.99 -0.69 -9.35
N LEU A 258 21.77 -0.68 -10.66
CA LEU A 258 22.86 -0.72 -11.66
C LEU A 258 23.32 0.67 -12.08
N LEU A 259 22.44 1.67 -12.09
CA LEU A 259 22.79 3.02 -12.49
C LEU A 259 23.44 3.83 -11.36
N PRO A 260 24.48 4.63 -11.65
CA PRO A 260 24.95 5.68 -10.76
C PRO A 260 23.79 6.62 -10.38
N GLY A 261 23.76 7.10 -9.13
CA GLY A 261 22.64 7.90 -8.60
C GLY A 261 22.27 9.09 -9.49
N LYS A 262 23.26 9.89 -9.91
CA LYS A 262 23.05 11.05 -10.80
C LYS A 262 22.38 10.68 -12.14
N LEU A 263 22.70 9.51 -12.71
CA LEU A 263 22.11 9.06 -13.97
C LEU A 263 20.65 8.62 -13.76
N PHE A 264 20.38 7.92 -12.66
CA PHE A 264 19.02 7.54 -12.29
C PHE A 264 18.16 8.78 -12.01
N ASP A 265 18.70 9.77 -11.27
CA ASP A 265 17.99 11.03 -10.98
C ASP A 265 17.65 11.79 -12.27
N ARG A 266 18.61 11.86 -13.23
CA ARG A 266 18.38 12.48 -14.53
C ARG A 266 17.28 11.76 -15.33
N LEU A 267 17.28 10.42 -15.30
CA LEU A 267 16.26 9.61 -15.95
C LEU A 267 14.86 9.87 -15.35
N MET A 268 14.76 9.88 -14.02
CA MET A 268 13.49 10.13 -13.34
C MET A 268 13.01 11.57 -13.53
N SER A 269 13.92 12.54 -13.51
CA SER A 269 13.63 13.95 -13.79
C SER A 269 13.13 14.15 -15.22
N GLY A 270 13.77 13.53 -16.21
CA GLY A 270 13.33 13.59 -17.61
C GLY A 270 11.95 12.99 -17.84
N ARG A 271 11.63 11.89 -17.14
CA ARG A 271 10.33 11.23 -17.27
C ARG A 271 9.14 12.12 -16.90
N PHE A 272 9.33 13.09 -16.00
CA PHE A 272 8.29 14.00 -15.53
C PHE A 272 8.55 15.45 -15.94
N GLY A 273 9.38 15.67 -16.97
CA GLY A 273 9.66 16.99 -17.57
C GLY A 273 10.58 17.90 -16.74
N LEU A 274 11.02 17.46 -15.55
CA LEU A 274 11.83 18.31 -14.66
C LEU A 274 13.25 18.56 -15.19
N ALA A 275 13.80 17.67 -16.02
CA ALA A 275 15.13 17.84 -16.61
C ALA A 275 15.21 18.98 -17.64
N GLU A 276 14.07 19.32 -18.27
CA GLU A 276 13.95 20.39 -19.27
C GLU A 276 13.40 21.69 -18.68
N PHE A 277 12.99 21.64 -17.41
CA PHE A 277 12.41 22.79 -16.72
C PHE A 277 13.44 23.90 -16.52
N LYS A 278 13.11 25.10 -16.98
CA LYS A 278 13.88 26.33 -16.76
C LYS A 278 13.08 27.22 -15.82
N PRO A 279 13.52 27.38 -14.55
CA PRO A 279 12.83 28.27 -13.64
C PRO A 279 12.90 29.70 -14.14
N ASP A 280 11.82 30.44 -13.93
CA ASP A 280 11.82 31.89 -14.11
C ASP A 280 12.75 32.51 -13.04
N ARG A 281 13.75 33.23 -13.48
CA ARG A 281 14.74 33.90 -12.62
C ARG A 281 14.38 35.36 -12.35
N SER A 282 13.26 35.87 -12.89
CA SER A 282 12.88 37.28 -12.76
C SER A 282 12.28 37.67 -11.42
N GLY A 283 12.12 36.73 -10.49
CA GLY A 283 11.52 36.96 -9.15
C GLY A 283 12.44 36.65 -7.96
N ALA A 284 13.75 36.69 -8.15
CA ALA A 284 14.74 36.44 -7.08
C ALA A 284 15.34 37.76 -6.56
N ASP A 285 14.46 38.67 -6.04
CA ASP A 285 14.86 39.81 -5.22
C ASP A 285 14.21 39.69 -3.84
#